data_7921b6c2a33fb5aad0fe94a8d68e8e40
#
_entry.id   7921b6c2a33fb5aad0fe94a8d68e8e40
#
_cell.length_a   1.000
_cell.length_b   1.000
_cell.length_c   1.000
_cell.angle_alpha   90.00
_cell.angle_beta   90.00
_cell.angle_gamma   90.00
#
_symmetry.space_group_name_H-M   'P 1'
#
loop_
_entity.id
_entity.type
_entity.pdbx_description
1 polymer ?
#
loop_
_entity_poly.entity_id
_entity_poly.type
_entity_poly.pdbx_seq_one_letter_code
_entity_poly.pdbx_strand_id
1 'polypeptide(L)'
;MGKHKNLVFIFSDQQRYDTMACYGNDWIKTPNLNSLSEESFVMERAYVGQPVCTPARGTITTGLHPHNAGPTVNVIPLPAEQKTIAEYLPSEYETAWFGKWHLGDDGNAQHGFKHWISTEDHMSRFVGLSTEPSKSDWHNYLVDQGYSPDSTLSNDQPHLPKEVTKNTIDDWEIFSPEKRSELPAEHQMAHFLGRNA
;
A
#
# COMPACT_ATOMS: atom_id res chain seq x y z
N MET A 1 22.88 7.87 -27.54
CA MET A 1 21.66 7.98 -26.73
C MET A 1 21.73 6.90 -25.66
N GLY A 2 21.90 7.27 -24.40
CA GLY A 2 21.88 6.33 -23.30
C GLY A 2 20.46 5.71 -23.21
N LYS A 3 20.37 4.38 -23.17
CA LYS A 3 19.09 3.72 -22.90
C LYS A 3 18.61 4.19 -21.51
N HIS A 4 17.45 4.82 -21.44
CA HIS A 4 16.80 5.10 -20.18
C HIS A 4 16.55 3.76 -19.46
N LYS A 5 16.86 3.70 -18.14
CA LYS A 5 16.65 2.49 -17.34
C LYS A 5 15.23 2.51 -16.79
N ASN A 6 14.57 1.38 -16.81
CA ASN A 6 13.34 1.21 -16.06
C ASN A 6 13.64 1.15 -14.56
N LEU A 7 12.77 1.74 -13.75
CA LEU A 7 12.82 1.70 -12.30
C LEU A 7 11.56 1.00 -11.80
N VAL A 8 11.74 -0.09 -11.07
CA VAL A 8 10.67 -0.76 -10.34
C VAL A 8 10.93 -0.59 -8.86
N PHE A 9 9.99 0.03 -8.16
CA PHE A 9 10.04 0.21 -6.71
C PHE A 9 8.98 -0.67 -6.05
N ILE A 10 9.42 -1.70 -5.31
CA ILE A 10 8.53 -2.62 -4.59
C ILE A 10 8.55 -2.22 -3.12
N PHE A 11 7.37 -1.89 -2.60
CA PHE A 11 7.19 -1.44 -1.22
C PHE A 11 6.14 -2.30 -0.51
N SER A 12 6.60 -3.11 0.44
CA SER A 12 5.71 -3.87 1.32
C SER A 12 5.17 -2.99 2.44
N ASP A 13 3.87 -3.13 2.78
CA ASP A 13 3.30 -2.44 3.93
C ASP A 13 3.66 -3.18 5.22
N GLN A 14 4.03 -2.42 6.25
CA GLN A 14 4.20 -2.87 7.64
C GLN A 14 5.16 -4.08 7.82
N GLN A 15 6.01 -4.38 6.86
CA GLN A 15 6.99 -5.46 6.97
C GLN A 15 8.17 -5.04 7.85
N ARG A 16 8.46 -5.84 8.87
CA ARG A 16 9.67 -5.69 9.68
C ARG A 16 10.86 -6.31 8.95
N TYR A 17 12.03 -5.69 9.04
CA TYR A 17 13.26 -6.19 8.40
C TYR A 17 13.64 -7.60 8.90
N ASP A 18 13.41 -7.87 10.19
CA ASP A 18 13.73 -9.15 10.83
C ASP A 18 12.77 -10.30 10.47
N THR A 19 11.87 -10.10 9.52
CA THR A 19 11.04 -11.16 8.90
C THR A 19 11.70 -11.80 7.68
N MET A 20 12.86 -11.29 7.24
CA MET A 20 13.57 -11.78 6.07
C MET A 20 14.83 -12.55 6.45
N ALA A 21 15.13 -13.62 5.71
CA ALA A 21 16.28 -14.48 6.01
C ALA A 21 17.61 -13.75 5.84
N CYS A 22 17.74 -12.80 4.93
CA CYS A 22 18.94 -11.97 4.77
C CYS A 22 19.29 -11.12 6.02
N TYR A 23 18.33 -10.98 6.94
CA TYR A 23 18.53 -10.33 8.25
C TYR A 23 18.48 -11.32 9.41
N GLY A 24 18.65 -12.62 9.14
CA GLY A 24 18.80 -13.66 10.15
C GLY A 24 17.54 -14.39 10.56
N ASN A 25 16.41 -14.20 9.87
CA ASN A 25 15.20 -14.99 10.13
C ASN A 25 15.30 -16.37 9.46
N ASP A 26 15.23 -17.43 10.26
CA ASP A 26 15.39 -18.81 9.79
C ASP A 26 14.06 -19.59 9.67
N TRP A 27 12.96 -19.05 10.20
CA TRP A 27 11.67 -19.73 10.24
C TRP A 27 10.65 -19.20 9.22
N ILE A 28 10.68 -17.91 8.84
CA ILE A 28 9.84 -17.36 7.78
C ILE A 28 10.45 -17.68 6.41
N LYS A 29 9.65 -18.25 5.52
CA LYS A 29 10.10 -18.64 4.19
C LYS A 29 9.95 -17.49 3.20
N THR A 30 11.06 -16.91 2.79
CA THR A 30 11.13 -15.78 1.85
C THR A 30 12.06 -16.09 0.67
N PRO A 31 11.83 -17.18 -0.12
CA PRO A 31 12.79 -17.67 -1.10
C PRO A 31 13.12 -16.64 -2.19
N ASN A 32 12.14 -15.90 -2.69
CA ASN A 32 12.35 -14.89 -3.73
C ASN A 32 13.14 -13.68 -3.21
N LEU A 33 12.86 -13.21 -1.98
CA LEU A 33 13.64 -12.14 -1.35
C LEU A 33 15.05 -12.58 -1.01
N ASN A 34 15.24 -13.85 -0.63
CA ASN A 34 16.57 -14.41 -0.40
C ASN A 34 17.40 -14.40 -1.69
N SER A 35 16.83 -14.91 -2.80
CA SER A 35 17.50 -14.89 -4.11
C SER A 35 17.82 -13.45 -4.55
N LEU A 36 16.89 -12.52 -4.38
CA LEU A 36 17.13 -11.11 -4.69
C LEU A 36 18.28 -10.54 -3.85
N SER A 37 18.35 -10.86 -2.57
CA SER A 37 19.38 -10.36 -1.65
C SER A 37 20.78 -10.83 -2.03
N GLU A 38 20.93 -12.03 -2.61
CA GLU A 38 22.21 -12.58 -3.07
C GLU A 38 22.82 -11.78 -4.23
N GLU A 39 21.96 -11.14 -5.03
CA GLU A 39 22.37 -10.37 -6.23
C GLU A 39 22.24 -8.84 -6.04
N SER A 40 21.91 -8.40 -4.82
CA SER A 40 21.57 -7.01 -4.52
C SER A 40 22.46 -6.40 -3.47
N PHE A 41 22.43 -5.07 -3.39
CA PHE A 41 22.96 -4.35 -2.24
C PHE A 41 21.93 -4.39 -1.10
N VAL A 42 22.26 -5.05 0.00
CA VAL A 42 21.41 -5.15 1.18
C VAL A 42 21.82 -4.09 2.21
N MET A 43 20.88 -3.25 2.59
CA MET A 43 21.08 -2.23 3.61
C MET A 43 20.78 -2.80 4.99
N GLU A 44 21.79 -2.94 5.84
CA GLU A 44 21.63 -3.46 7.19
C GLU A 44 20.91 -2.49 8.13
N ARG A 45 20.95 -1.20 7.83
CA ARG A 45 20.37 -0.13 8.65
C ARG A 45 19.66 0.89 7.78
N ALA A 46 18.40 0.63 7.50
CA ALA A 46 17.50 1.59 6.86
C ALA A 46 16.50 2.10 7.90
N TYR A 47 16.24 3.40 7.88
CA TYR A 47 15.35 4.05 8.84
C TYR A 47 14.26 4.82 8.10
N VAL A 48 13.05 4.76 8.62
CA VAL A 48 11.93 5.56 8.14
C VAL A 48 11.77 6.81 9.03
N GLY A 49 11.47 7.95 8.41
CA GLY A 49 11.32 9.23 9.12
C GLY A 49 10.19 9.23 10.15
N GLN A 50 9.11 8.49 9.86
CA GLN A 50 8.01 8.22 10.78
C GLN A 50 7.38 6.87 10.42
N PRO A 51 7.33 5.88 11.34
CA PRO A 51 6.84 4.53 11.05
C PRO A 51 5.30 4.45 11.12
N VAL A 52 4.61 5.31 10.36
CA VAL A 52 3.16 5.37 10.19
C VAL A 52 2.87 5.49 8.70
N CYS A 53 1.81 4.84 8.21
CA CYS A 53 1.55 4.63 6.77
C CYS A 53 1.64 5.92 5.94
N THR A 54 0.78 6.90 6.18
CA THR A 54 0.71 8.13 5.38
C THR A 54 2.01 8.96 5.46
N PRO A 55 2.59 9.25 6.63
CA PRO A 55 3.86 9.95 6.72
C PRO A 55 5.02 9.23 6.02
N ALA A 56 5.13 7.91 6.18
CA ALA A 56 6.18 7.12 5.53
C ALA A 56 6.04 7.16 4.00
N ARG A 57 4.81 6.99 3.49
CA ARG A 57 4.52 7.04 2.06
C ARG A 57 4.78 8.43 1.48
N GLY A 58 4.38 9.50 2.19
CA GLY A 58 4.71 10.87 1.84
C GLY A 58 6.22 11.07 1.72
N THR A 59 7.00 10.61 2.71
CA THR A 59 8.48 10.69 2.66
C THR A 59 9.06 9.93 1.48
N ILE A 60 8.59 8.71 1.21
CA ILE A 60 9.10 7.86 0.12
C ILE A 60 8.82 8.49 -1.24
N THR A 61 7.61 9.00 -1.45
CA THR A 61 7.20 9.53 -2.76
C THR A 61 7.76 10.91 -3.05
N THR A 62 8.00 11.73 -2.03
CA THR A 62 8.47 13.12 -2.19
C THR A 62 9.96 13.31 -1.91
N GLY A 63 10.60 12.39 -1.19
CA GLY A 63 11.96 12.55 -0.66
C GLY A 63 12.08 13.54 0.50
N LEU A 64 10.97 14.01 1.07
CA LEU A 64 10.95 15.01 2.13
C LEU A 64 10.59 14.37 3.49
N HIS A 65 11.06 14.97 4.57
CA HIS A 65 10.58 14.60 5.89
C HIS A 65 9.09 14.92 6.06
N PRO A 66 8.33 14.20 6.91
CA PRO A 66 6.88 14.37 7.05
C PRO A 66 6.41 15.81 7.29
N HIS A 67 7.14 16.56 8.12
CA HIS A 67 6.79 17.96 8.41
C HIS A 67 7.00 18.91 7.21
N ASN A 68 7.78 18.52 6.21
CA ASN A 68 7.98 19.28 4.97
C ASN A 68 7.10 18.74 3.84
N ALA A 69 6.80 17.44 3.84
CA ALA A 69 5.92 16.82 2.86
C ALA A 69 4.44 17.16 3.09
N GLY A 70 4.06 17.47 4.36
CA GLY A 70 2.70 17.76 4.79
C GLY A 70 2.08 16.66 5.64
N PRO A 71 2.03 15.40 5.21
CA PRO A 71 1.43 14.32 5.99
C PRO A 71 2.25 13.98 7.23
N THR A 72 1.76 14.31 8.41
CA THR A 72 2.39 13.98 9.70
C THR A 72 1.65 12.88 10.46
N VAL A 73 0.43 12.57 10.06
CA VAL A 73 -0.43 11.49 10.59
C VAL A 73 -1.30 10.93 9.47
N ASN A 74 -1.92 9.77 9.69
CA ASN A 74 -2.70 9.05 8.66
C ASN A 74 -3.93 9.79 8.10
N VAL A 75 -4.37 10.86 8.73
CA VAL A 75 -5.57 11.61 8.31
C VAL A 75 -5.25 12.89 7.53
N ILE A 76 -3.97 13.18 7.28
CA ILE A 76 -3.54 14.35 6.52
C ILE A 76 -3.09 13.87 5.14
N PRO A 77 -3.82 14.22 4.05
CA PRO A 77 -3.41 13.83 2.71
C PRO A 77 -2.15 14.58 2.25
N LEU A 78 -1.52 14.06 1.20
CA LEU A 78 -0.45 14.77 0.51
C LEU A 78 -1.04 16.00 -0.20
N PRO A 79 -0.52 17.22 0.05
CA PRO A 79 -1.01 18.42 -0.62
C PRO A 79 -0.86 18.31 -2.14
N ALA A 80 -1.87 18.77 -2.89
CA ALA A 80 -1.89 18.66 -4.35
C ALA A 80 -0.70 19.35 -5.04
N GLU A 81 -0.15 20.39 -4.44
CA GLU A 81 1.02 21.12 -4.90
C GLU A 81 2.35 20.40 -4.58
N GLN A 82 2.32 19.41 -3.68
CA GLN A 82 3.51 18.67 -3.32
C GLN A 82 3.88 17.66 -4.39
N LYS A 83 4.99 17.90 -5.05
CA LYS A 83 5.47 17.02 -6.13
C LYS A 83 6.05 15.72 -5.58
N THR A 84 5.76 14.65 -6.30
CA THR A 84 6.33 13.31 -6.09
C THR A 84 7.45 13.02 -7.09
N ILE A 85 8.15 11.91 -6.88
CA ILE A 85 9.18 11.42 -7.82
C ILE A 85 8.64 11.31 -9.24
N ALA A 86 7.38 10.93 -9.45
CA ALA A 86 6.80 10.78 -10.77
C ALA A 86 6.76 12.10 -11.56
N GLU A 87 6.60 13.24 -10.87
CA GLU A 87 6.53 14.56 -11.50
C GLU A 87 7.91 15.16 -11.77
N TYR A 88 8.97 14.58 -11.21
CA TYR A 88 10.37 14.98 -11.48
C TYR A 88 11.01 14.16 -12.60
N LEU A 89 10.40 13.06 -13.02
CA LEU A 89 10.91 12.25 -14.11
C LEU A 89 10.76 12.98 -15.46
N PRO A 90 11.72 12.81 -16.39
CA PRO A 90 11.57 13.28 -17.76
C PRO A 90 10.30 12.74 -18.44
N SER A 91 9.76 13.51 -19.39
CA SER A 91 8.48 13.20 -20.06
C SER A 91 8.47 11.88 -20.84
N GLU A 92 9.65 11.33 -21.13
CA GLU A 92 9.82 10.04 -21.80
C GLU A 92 9.52 8.84 -20.89
N TYR A 93 9.39 9.07 -19.58
CA TYR A 93 9.00 8.02 -18.65
C TYR A 93 7.49 7.86 -18.58
N GLU A 94 7.04 6.62 -18.68
CA GLU A 94 5.71 6.23 -18.24
C GLU A 94 5.78 5.90 -16.75
N THR A 95 4.80 6.40 -16.00
CA THR A 95 4.75 6.29 -14.54
C THR A 95 3.53 5.50 -14.12
N ALA A 96 3.69 4.55 -13.23
CA ALA A 96 2.62 3.69 -12.76
C ALA A 96 2.63 3.53 -11.25
N TRP A 97 1.45 3.43 -10.65
CA TRP A 97 1.25 3.08 -9.26
C TRP A 97 0.34 1.87 -9.15
N PHE A 98 0.78 0.85 -8.42
CA PHE A 98 0.02 -0.37 -8.20
C PHE A 98 -0.09 -0.61 -6.69
N GLY A 99 -1.32 -0.65 -6.16
CA GLY A 99 -1.59 -0.96 -4.77
C GLY A 99 -1.97 0.25 -3.91
N LYS A 100 -1.71 0.14 -2.63
CA LYS A 100 -2.06 1.13 -1.61
C LYS A 100 -1.36 2.47 -1.82
N TRP A 101 -2.13 3.54 -1.98
CA TRP A 101 -1.64 4.92 -2.02
C TRP A 101 -1.58 5.56 -0.62
N HIS A 102 -2.72 5.66 0.02
CA HIS A 102 -2.90 6.13 1.40
C HIS A 102 -2.36 7.56 1.66
N LEU A 103 -2.37 8.40 0.62
CA LEU A 103 -1.96 9.80 0.67
C LEU A 103 -3.08 10.75 0.24
N GLY A 104 -4.31 10.25 0.14
CA GLY A 104 -5.49 11.01 -0.26
C GLY A 104 -6.53 10.12 -0.91
N ASP A 105 -6.97 10.47 -2.12
CA ASP A 105 -7.87 9.64 -2.90
C ASP A 105 -7.13 8.41 -3.45
N ASP A 106 -7.49 7.23 -2.98
CA ASP A 106 -6.84 5.98 -3.38
C ASP A 106 -7.34 5.46 -4.73
N GLY A 107 -8.47 5.97 -5.23
CA GLY A 107 -9.14 5.46 -6.44
C GLY A 107 -8.63 6.02 -7.77
N ASN A 108 -7.89 7.12 -7.78
CA ASN A 108 -7.58 7.85 -9.00
C ASN A 108 -6.09 8.14 -9.18
N ALA A 109 -5.65 8.08 -10.45
CA ALA A 109 -4.30 8.48 -10.84
C ALA A 109 -4.04 9.96 -10.49
N GLN A 110 -2.93 10.22 -9.82
CA GLN A 110 -2.60 11.54 -9.30
C GLN A 110 -1.09 11.71 -9.12
N HIS A 111 -0.65 12.91 -8.78
CA HIS A 111 0.74 13.23 -8.45
C HIS A 111 1.77 12.69 -9.47
N GLY A 112 1.44 12.85 -10.77
CA GLY A 112 2.34 12.47 -11.87
C GLY A 112 2.34 10.98 -12.24
N PHE A 113 1.63 10.13 -11.50
CA PHE A 113 1.40 8.74 -11.92
C PHE A 113 0.29 8.67 -12.95
N LYS A 114 0.59 8.14 -14.13
CA LYS A 114 -0.31 8.08 -15.28
C LYS A 114 -1.16 6.79 -15.28
N HIS A 115 -0.55 5.68 -14.91
CA HIS A 115 -1.21 4.38 -14.79
C HIS A 115 -1.46 4.08 -13.32
N TRP A 116 -2.66 3.55 -13.03
CA TRP A 116 -3.10 3.37 -11.65
C TRP A 116 -3.90 2.09 -11.49
N ILE A 117 -3.55 1.30 -10.49
CA ILE A 117 -4.34 0.16 -10.04
C ILE A 117 -4.41 0.21 -8.52
N SER A 118 -5.59 0.51 -8.01
CA SER A 118 -5.83 0.65 -6.58
C SER A 118 -6.22 -0.67 -5.92
N THR A 119 -5.87 -0.79 -4.65
CA THR A 119 -6.26 -1.92 -3.80
C THR A 119 -6.99 -1.51 -2.53
N GLU A 120 -7.00 -0.23 -2.20
CA GLU A 120 -7.78 0.31 -1.09
C GLU A 120 -8.94 1.14 -1.64
N ASP A 121 -10.12 0.95 -1.07
CA ASP A 121 -11.28 1.78 -1.34
C ASP A 121 -11.09 3.17 -0.74
N HIS A 122 -11.86 4.14 -1.23
CA HIS A 122 -11.83 5.50 -0.69
C HIS A 122 -12.07 5.47 0.83
N MET A 123 -11.12 5.99 1.57
CA MET A 123 -11.22 6.00 3.03
C MET A 123 -12.06 7.17 3.51
N SER A 124 -13.06 6.90 4.33
CA SER A 124 -13.96 7.93 4.90
C SER A 124 -13.23 9.06 5.61
N ARG A 125 -12.01 8.82 6.11
CA ARG A 125 -11.17 9.84 6.75
C ARG A 125 -10.66 10.92 5.79
N PHE A 126 -10.67 10.65 4.49
CA PHE A 126 -10.34 11.59 3.43
C PHE A 126 -11.60 12.17 2.75
N VAL A 127 -12.77 12.00 3.37
CA VAL A 127 -14.03 12.57 2.90
C VAL A 127 -13.89 14.07 2.70
N GLY A 128 -14.26 14.50 1.50
CA GLY A 128 -14.10 15.90 1.06
C GLY A 128 -13.02 16.08 -0.02
N LEU A 129 -12.17 15.08 -0.25
CA LEU A 129 -11.22 15.07 -1.38
C LEU A 129 -11.88 14.53 -2.65
N SER A 130 -12.91 13.69 -2.51
CA SER A 130 -13.74 13.18 -3.60
C SER A 130 -15.22 13.30 -3.25
N THR A 131 -16.07 13.59 -4.25
CA THR A 131 -17.52 13.72 -4.06
C THR A 131 -18.24 12.38 -4.03
N GLU A 132 -17.62 11.33 -4.57
CA GLU A 132 -18.19 9.97 -4.64
C GLU A 132 -17.14 8.96 -4.19
N PRO A 133 -17.48 8.04 -3.26
CA PRO A 133 -16.59 6.96 -2.87
C PRO A 133 -16.34 6.05 -4.07
N SER A 134 -15.12 6.03 -4.59
CA SER A 134 -14.72 5.06 -5.61
C SER A 134 -14.35 3.74 -4.96
N LYS A 135 -14.70 2.64 -5.62
CA LYS A 135 -14.24 1.32 -5.25
C LYS A 135 -12.91 1.04 -5.92
N SER A 136 -12.02 0.35 -5.22
CA SER A 136 -10.72 -0.01 -5.77
C SER A 136 -10.83 -0.97 -6.95
N ASP A 137 -9.80 -1.02 -7.78
CA ASP A 137 -9.72 -1.98 -8.88
C ASP A 137 -9.76 -3.42 -8.37
N TRP A 138 -9.13 -3.67 -7.22
CA TRP A 138 -9.16 -4.99 -6.59
C TRP A 138 -10.57 -5.35 -6.11
N HIS A 139 -11.30 -4.41 -5.52
CA HIS A 139 -12.70 -4.62 -5.12
C HIS A 139 -13.56 -5.00 -6.34
N ASN A 140 -13.48 -4.21 -7.41
CA ASN A 140 -14.24 -4.46 -8.64
C ASN A 140 -13.85 -5.82 -9.26
N TYR A 141 -12.56 -6.14 -9.29
CA TYR A 141 -12.08 -7.45 -9.72
C TYR A 141 -12.71 -8.60 -8.93
N LEU A 142 -12.79 -8.49 -7.59
CA LEU A 142 -13.41 -9.53 -6.76
C LEU A 142 -14.89 -9.71 -7.07
N VAL A 143 -15.63 -8.62 -7.24
CA VAL A 143 -17.04 -8.66 -7.65
C VAL A 143 -17.20 -9.37 -8.99
N ASP A 144 -16.36 -9.06 -9.97
CA ASP A 144 -16.36 -9.70 -11.29
C ASP A 144 -16.03 -11.20 -11.23
N GLN A 145 -15.25 -11.62 -10.24
CA GLN A 145 -14.99 -13.04 -9.97
C GLN A 145 -16.09 -13.74 -9.15
N GLY A 146 -17.14 -13.03 -8.76
CA GLY A 146 -18.27 -13.55 -7.99
C GLY A 146 -18.06 -13.62 -6.50
N TYR A 147 -17.04 -12.95 -5.97
CA TYR A 147 -16.81 -12.86 -4.52
C TYR A 147 -17.54 -11.66 -3.93
N SER A 148 -18.08 -11.83 -2.72
CA SER A 148 -18.59 -10.68 -1.96
C SER A 148 -17.43 -9.76 -1.57
N PRO A 149 -17.54 -8.45 -1.80
CA PRO A 149 -16.55 -7.49 -1.33
C PRO A 149 -16.33 -7.56 0.19
N ASP A 150 -17.32 -8.02 0.95
CA ASP A 150 -17.25 -8.20 2.40
C ASP A 150 -16.37 -9.40 2.83
N SER A 151 -16.00 -10.28 1.91
CA SER A 151 -15.04 -11.36 2.17
C SER A 151 -13.61 -10.86 2.28
N THR A 152 -13.38 -9.61 1.90
CA THR A 152 -12.12 -8.90 2.08
C THR A 152 -12.16 -8.15 3.40
N LEU A 153 -11.06 -8.14 4.14
CA LEU A 153 -10.88 -7.26 5.30
C LEU A 153 -10.78 -5.79 4.81
N SER A 154 -11.77 -5.31 4.07
CA SER A 154 -11.87 -3.90 3.73
C SER A 154 -12.25 -3.12 4.99
N ASN A 155 -11.78 -1.89 5.11
CA ASN A 155 -12.08 -1.01 6.25
C ASN A 155 -13.58 -0.65 6.38
N ASP A 156 -14.41 -1.05 5.42
CA ASP A 156 -15.87 -1.03 5.46
C ASP A 156 -16.43 -2.36 6.00
N GLN A 157 -15.92 -2.84 7.14
CA GLN A 157 -16.41 -4.08 7.73
C GLN A 157 -17.84 -3.92 8.25
N PRO A 158 -18.87 -4.49 7.59
CA PRO A 158 -20.23 -4.52 8.13
C PRO A 158 -20.36 -5.41 9.36
N HIS A 159 -19.32 -6.14 9.72
CA HIS A 159 -19.29 -7.08 10.85
C HIS A 159 -18.57 -6.54 12.09
N LEU A 160 -17.94 -5.38 12.02
CA LEU A 160 -17.57 -4.70 13.25
C LEU A 160 -18.86 -4.16 13.89
N PRO A 161 -19.10 -4.44 15.18
CA PRO A 161 -20.22 -3.83 15.89
C PRO A 161 -20.18 -2.33 15.67
N LYS A 162 -21.31 -1.71 15.34
CA LYS A 162 -21.45 -0.25 15.10
C LYS A 162 -20.98 0.63 16.26
N GLU A 163 -20.62 0.01 17.37
CA GLU A 163 -20.04 0.62 18.55
C GLU A 163 -18.72 -0.06 18.89
N VAL A 164 -17.65 0.29 18.19
CA VAL A 164 -16.29 0.08 18.72
C VAL A 164 -16.12 1.12 19.83
N THR A 165 -16.64 0.82 21.01
CA THR A 165 -16.32 1.60 22.20
C THR A 165 -14.87 1.35 22.58
N LYS A 166 -14.23 2.31 23.23
CA LYS A 166 -12.83 2.27 23.69
C LYS A 166 -12.42 1.02 24.51
N ASN A 167 -13.36 0.16 24.82
CA ASN A 167 -13.19 -1.05 25.64
C ASN A 167 -13.11 -2.36 24.84
N THR A 168 -13.24 -2.33 23.51
CA THR A 168 -13.18 -3.54 22.66
C THR A 168 -11.77 -3.81 22.12
N ILE A 169 -10.72 -3.44 22.86
CA ILE A 169 -9.33 -3.89 22.58
C ILE A 169 -9.20 -5.42 22.77
N ASP A 170 -10.18 -6.07 23.36
CA ASP A 170 -10.22 -7.54 23.53
C ASP A 170 -10.67 -8.31 22.27
N ASP A 171 -11.11 -7.63 21.20
CA ASP A 171 -11.47 -8.26 19.91
C ASP A 171 -10.22 -8.58 19.05
N TRP A 172 -9.18 -9.11 19.67
CA TRP A 172 -8.07 -9.77 18.97
C TRP A 172 -8.53 -10.97 18.13
N GLU A 173 -9.79 -11.37 18.26
CA GLU A 173 -10.41 -12.39 17.41
C GLU A 173 -10.36 -12.06 15.91
N ILE A 174 -10.30 -10.77 15.54
CA ILE A 174 -10.14 -10.34 14.13
C ILE A 174 -8.78 -10.79 13.57
N PHE A 175 -7.76 -10.85 14.42
CA PHE A 175 -6.41 -11.29 14.08
C PHE A 175 -6.13 -12.73 14.55
N SER A 176 -7.16 -13.49 14.90
CA SER A 176 -7.01 -14.88 15.27
C SER A 176 -6.32 -15.64 14.13
N PRO A 177 -5.23 -16.38 14.40
CA PRO A 177 -4.59 -17.23 13.40
C PRO A 177 -5.50 -18.31 12.85
N GLU A 178 -6.67 -18.54 13.46
CA GLU A 178 -7.69 -19.45 13.02
C GLU A 178 -8.62 -18.87 11.95
N LYS A 179 -8.72 -17.53 11.86
CA LYS A 179 -9.46 -16.85 10.80
C LYS A 179 -8.59 -16.73 9.56
N ARG A 180 -8.75 -17.66 8.64
CA ARG A 180 -8.11 -17.60 7.32
C ARG A 180 -9.00 -16.83 6.36
N SER A 181 -8.37 -16.14 5.41
CA SER A 181 -9.09 -15.55 4.28
C SER A 181 -9.82 -16.66 3.52
N GLU A 182 -11.09 -16.46 3.24
CA GLU A 182 -11.90 -17.37 2.41
C GLU A 182 -11.56 -17.26 0.92
N LEU A 183 -10.82 -16.20 0.54
CA LEU A 183 -10.38 -16.01 -0.83
C LEU A 183 -9.28 -17.01 -1.18
N PRO A 184 -9.39 -17.72 -2.34
CA PRO A 184 -8.30 -18.47 -2.91
C PRO A 184 -7.05 -17.61 -3.10
N ALA A 185 -5.87 -18.22 -3.03
CA ALA A 185 -4.60 -17.50 -3.10
C ALA A 185 -4.48 -16.63 -4.36
N GLU A 186 -4.98 -17.10 -5.51
CA GLU A 186 -4.97 -16.42 -6.80
C GLU A 186 -5.83 -15.14 -6.84
N HIS A 187 -6.75 -14.96 -5.91
CA HIS A 187 -7.61 -13.78 -5.79
C HIS A 187 -7.17 -12.84 -4.67
N GLN A 188 -6.17 -13.20 -3.88
CA GLN A 188 -5.64 -12.30 -2.87
C GLN A 188 -4.92 -11.11 -3.49
N MET A 189 -4.89 -10.00 -2.76
CA MET A 189 -4.34 -8.72 -3.21
C MET A 189 -2.93 -8.83 -3.80
N ALA A 190 -2.04 -9.60 -3.16
CA ALA A 190 -0.68 -9.78 -3.63
C ALA A 190 -0.61 -10.43 -5.02
N HIS A 191 -1.46 -11.43 -5.30
CA HIS A 191 -1.55 -12.07 -6.61
C HIS A 191 -2.21 -11.16 -7.65
N PHE A 192 -3.24 -10.42 -7.26
CA PHE A 192 -3.87 -9.41 -8.13
C PHE A 192 -2.84 -8.38 -8.60
N LEU A 193 -2.08 -7.80 -7.67
CA LEU A 193 -1.04 -6.83 -8.01
C LEU A 193 0.06 -7.45 -8.88
N GLY A 194 0.56 -8.62 -8.53
CA GLY A 194 1.63 -9.29 -9.28
C GLY A 194 1.25 -9.69 -10.71
N ARG A 195 -0.06 -9.78 -11.04
CA ARG A 195 -0.52 -10.04 -12.42
C ARG A 195 -0.71 -8.76 -13.23
N ASN A 196 -0.87 -7.62 -12.59
CA ASN A 196 -1.18 -6.35 -13.23
C ASN A 196 0.04 -5.41 -13.30
N ALA A 197 1.09 -5.68 -12.53
CA ALA A 197 2.35 -4.96 -12.57
C ALA A 197 3.32 -5.57 -13.58
#